data_d678e378cac6c5c283bb2ef091693681
#
_entry.id   d678e378cac6c5c283bb2ef091693681
#
_cell.length_a   1.000
_cell.length_b   1.000
_cell.length_c   1.000
_cell.angle_alpha   90.00
_cell.angle_beta   90.00
_cell.angle_gamma   90.00
#
_symmetry.space_group_name_H-M   'P 1'
#
loop_
_entity.id
_entity.type
_entity.pdbx_description
1 polymer ?
#
loop_
_entity_poly.entity_id
_entity_poly.type
_entity_poly.pdbx_seq_one_letter_code
_entity_poly.pdbx_strand_id
1 'polypeptide(L)'
;MSDLYKKHFLKLLDFTPAQFTSLLTLAAQLKADKKKGKEVQKLTGKNIALIFEKDSTRTRCSFEVAAFDQGARVTYLGPSGSQIGHKESIKDTARVLGRMYDGIQYRGHGQEVVETLAQYAGVPVWNGLTNEFHPTQLLADLLTMQEHLPGKAFNEMTLVYAGDARNNMGNSMLEAAALTGLDLRLVAPKACWPEESLVAECSALAEKHGGKITLTEDVAAGVKGADFIYTDVWVSMGEAKEKWAERIALLRGYQVNAQMMALSGNPNVKFLHCLPAFHDDQTTLGKQMAKEFDLHGGMEVTDEVFESAASIVFDQAENRMHTIKAVMVATLGE
;
A
#
# COMPACT_ATOMS: atom_id res chain seq x y z
N MET A 1 -22.13 9.50 14.77
CA MET A 1 -21.08 9.74 13.76
C MET A 1 -19.85 8.98 14.21
N SER A 2 -19.10 8.42 13.25
CA SER A 2 -17.81 7.82 13.53
C SER A 2 -16.86 8.89 14.11
N ASP A 3 -15.98 8.51 15.04
CA ASP A 3 -14.89 9.38 15.53
C ASP A 3 -13.88 9.72 14.42
N LEU A 4 -14.03 9.11 13.24
CA LEU A 4 -13.26 9.36 12.02
C LEU A 4 -13.93 10.37 11.07
N TYR A 5 -15.15 10.82 11.34
CA TYR A 5 -15.87 11.74 10.47
C TYR A 5 -15.05 13.04 10.24
N LYS A 6 -14.89 13.41 8.98
CA LYS A 6 -14.02 14.51 8.49
C LYS A 6 -12.53 14.36 8.76
N LYS A 7 -12.05 13.21 9.24
CA LYS A 7 -10.62 12.97 9.41
C LYS A 7 -9.97 12.72 8.03
N HIS A 8 -8.75 13.21 7.86
CA HIS A 8 -7.93 12.89 6.70
C HIS A 8 -7.33 11.48 6.85
N PHE A 9 -6.89 10.88 5.74
CA PHE A 9 -6.18 9.61 5.73
C PHE A 9 -4.86 9.79 4.97
N LEU A 10 -3.83 10.32 5.64
CA LEU A 10 -2.57 10.73 5.01
C LEU A 10 -1.46 9.70 5.24
N LYS A 11 -1.35 9.17 6.44
CA LYS A 11 -0.45 8.09 6.85
C LYS A 11 -1.07 7.29 7.99
N LEU A 12 -0.53 6.10 8.28
CA LEU A 12 -1.15 5.21 9.25
C LEU A 12 -0.98 5.71 10.70
N LEU A 13 0.15 6.31 11.03
CA LEU A 13 0.40 6.86 12.37
C LEU A 13 -0.49 8.05 12.76
N ASP A 14 -1.28 8.59 11.83
CA ASP A 14 -2.32 9.57 12.15
C ASP A 14 -3.52 8.95 12.91
N PHE A 15 -3.54 7.63 13.04
CA PHE A 15 -4.63 6.87 13.64
C PHE A 15 -4.18 6.15 14.92
N THR A 16 -5.10 6.01 15.86
CA THR A 16 -4.90 5.11 17.00
C THR A 16 -5.09 3.65 16.55
N PRO A 17 -4.54 2.66 17.27
CA PRO A 17 -4.81 1.23 16.99
C PRO A 17 -6.30 0.89 16.93
N ALA A 18 -7.12 1.50 17.82
CA ALA A 18 -8.56 1.28 17.84
C ALA A 18 -9.25 1.83 16.56
N GLN A 19 -8.88 3.04 16.13
CA GLN A 19 -9.40 3.64 14.89
C GLN A 19 -8.99 2.81 13.66
N PHE A 20 -7.74 2.36 13.63
CA PHE A 20 -7.23 1.51 12.56
C PHE A 20 -7.98 0.17 12.50
N THR A 21 -8.16 -0.49 13.64
CA THR A 21 -8.95 -1.74 13.74
C THR A 21 -10.40 -1.53 13.29
N SER A 22 -11.00 -0.38 13.63
CA SER A 22 -12.37 -0.07 13.19
C SER A 22 -12.49 0.05 11.67
N LEU A 23 -11.48 0.60 10.99
CA LEU A 23 -11.45 0.65 9.52
C LEU A 23 -11.36 -0.75 8.89
N LEU A 24 -10.53 -1.63 9.44
CA LEU A 24 -10.44 -3.03 8.97
C LEU A 24 -11.76 -3.78 9.16
N THR A 25 -12.40 -3.61 10.33
CA THR A 25 -13.71 -4.21 10.63
C THR A 25 -14.77 -3.70 9.64
N LEU A 26 -14.82 -2.40 9.41
CA LEU A 26 -15.76 -1.80 8.46
C LEU A 26 -15.50 -2.30 7.03
N ALA A 27 -14.23 -2.44 6.62
CA ALA A 27 -13.87 -2.95 5.30
C ALA A 27 -14.35 -4.40 5.10
N ALA A 28 -14.12 -5.27 6.10
CA ALA A 28 -14.60 -6.64 6.08
C ALA A 28 -16.14 -6.71 6.00
N GLN A 29 -16.84 -5.86 6.75
CA GLN A 29 -18.31 -5.78 6.71
C GLN A 29 -18.80 -5.34 5.33
N LEU A 30 -18.28 -4.24 4.78
CA LEU A 30 -18.66 -3.73 3.45
C LEU A 30 -18.36 -4.74 2.34
N LYS A 31 -17.24 -5.47 2.42
CA LYS A 31 -16.91 -6.57 1.52
C LYS A 31 -17.96 -7.68 1.58
N ALA A 32 -18.33 -8.09 2.79
CA ALA A 32 -19.35 -9.13 3.00
C ALA A 32 -20.73 -8.69 2.49
N ASP A 33 -21.12 -7.45 2.73
CA ASP A 33 -22.40 -6.90 2.28
C ASP A 33 -22.47 -6.79 0.75
N LYS A 34 -21.39 -6.35 0.11
CA LYS A 34 -21.28 -6.35 -1.37
C LYS A 34 -21.43 -7.75 -1.94
N LYS A 35 -20.72 -8.74 -1.39
CA LYS A 35 -20.82 -10.16 -1.83
C LYS A 35 -22.22 -10.74 -1.67
N LYS A 36 -22.99 -10.27 -0.69
CA LYS A 36 -24.38 -10.69 -0.46
C LYS A 36 -25.43 -9.85 -1.19
N GLY A 37 -25.01 -8.83 -1.95
CA GLY A 37 -25.93 -7.89 -2.61
C GLY A 37 -26.78 -7.06 -1.63
N LYS A 38 -26.29 -6.81 -0.42
CA LYS A 38 -26.97 -6.09 0.68
C LYS A 38 -26.29 -4.77 1.05
N GLU A 39 -25.34 -4.33 0.24
CA GLU A 39 -24.59 -3.11 0.50
C GLU A 39 -25.53 -1.88 0.50
N VAL A 40 -25.44 -1.07 1.54
CA VAL A 40 -26.21 0.17 1.70
C VAL A 40 -25.32 1.36 1.36
N GLN A 41 -25.81 2.22 0.46
CA GLN A 41 -25.08 3.42 0.05
C GLN A 41 -25.05 4.46 1.17
N LYS A 42 -23.85 4.87 1.59
CA LYS A 42 -23.57 5.86 2.63
C LYS A 42 -23.04 7.20 2.09
N LEU A 43 -22.73 7.26 0.80
CA LEU A 43 -22.15 8.44 0.17
C LEU A 43 -23.03 8.99 -0.97
N THR A 44 -24.32 8.72 -0.93
CA THR A 44 -25.28 9.20 -1.94
C THR A 44 -25.22 10.72 -2.06
N GLY A 45 -25.03 11.21 -3.29
CA GLY A 45 -24.96 12.65 -3.61
C GLY A 45 -23.59 13.29 -3.35
N LYS A 46 -22.62 12.58 -2.78
CA LYS A 46 -21.26 13.08 -2.58
C LYS A 46 -20.48 13.12 -3.89
N ASN A 47 -19.62 14.13 -4.04
CA ASN A 47 -18.73 14.30 -5.18
C ASN A 47 -17.26 14.23 -4.69
N ILE A 48 -16.43 13.44 -5.37
CA ILE A 48 -15.07 13.16 -4.96
C ILE A 48 -14.11 13.55 -6.10
N ALA A 49 -13.08 14.32 -5.80
CA ALA A 49 -11.98 14.59 -6.74
C ALA A 49 -10.88 13.54 -6.58
N LEU A 50 -10.45 12.94 -7.69
CA LEU A 50 -9.33 12.02 -7.76
C LEU A 50 -8.17 12.69 -8.49
N ILE A 51 -7.17 13.17 -7.75
CA ILE A 51 -5.99 13.85 -8.28
C ILE A 51 -4.87 12.83 -8.47
N PHE A 52 -4.33 12.73 -9.69
CA PHE A 52 -3.23 11.85 -10.04
C PHE A 52 -2.13 12.64 -10.75
N GLU A 53 -0.98 12.78 -10.11
CA GLU A 53 0.28 13.21 -10.74
C GLU A 53 1.09 12.00 -11.24
N LYS A 54 0.82 10.82 -10.68
CA LYS A 54 1.34 9.52 -11.11
C LYS A 54 0.18 8.59 -11.45
N ASP A 55 0.17 8.06 -12.66
CA ASP A 55 -0.85 7.12 -13.10
C ASP A 55 -0.92 5.85 -12.25
N SER A 56 -2.11 5.30 -12.11
CA SER A 56 -2.34 4.01 -11.46
C SER A 56 -3.70 3.44 -11.82
N THR A 57 -3.71 2.31 -12.47
CA THR A 57 -4.93 1.56 -12.78
C THR A 57 -5.64 1.13 -11.49
N ARG A 58 -4.93 0.46 -10.59
CA ARG A 58 -5.51 -0.12 -9.36
C ARG A 58 -6.07 0.94 -8.41
N THR A 59 -5.29 1.99 -8.10
CA THR A 59 -5.76 3.06 -7.20
C THR A 59 -6.96 3.77 -7.78
N ARG A 60 -6.94 4.11 -9.07
CA ARG A 60 -8.06 4.76 -9.75
C ARG A 60 -9.30 3.89 -9.71
N CYS A 61 -9.23 2.65 -10.19
CA CYS A 61 -10.37 1.74 -10.21
C CYS A 61 -10.92 1.47 -8.80
N SER A 62 -10.05 1.33 -7.79
CA SER A 62 -10.48 1.10 -6.41
C SER A 62 -11.31 2.28 -5.87
N PHE A 63 -10.85 3.52 -6.06
CA PHE A 63 -11.60 4.70 -5.64
C PHE A 63 -12.90 4.88 -6.43
N GLU A 64 -12.85 4.73 -7.77
CA GLU A 64 -14.04 4.89 -8.63
C GLU A 64 -15.12 3.86 -8.27
N VAL A 65 -14.77 2.57 -8.22
CA VAL A 65 -15.73 1.50 -7.91
C VAL A 65 -16.25 1.62 -6.48
N ALA A 66 -15.39 1.90 -5.51
CA ALA A 66 -15.81 2.09 -4.12
C ALA A 66 -16.78 3.28 -3.98
N ALA A 67 -16.52 4.39 -4.67
CA ALA A 67 -17.40 5.55 -4.69
C ALA A 67 -18.74 5.23 -5.33
N PHE A 68 -18.76 4.57 -6.49
CA PHE A 68 -20.00 4.18 -7.18
C PHE A 68 -20.84 3.20 -6.35
N ASP A 69 -20.23 2.21 -5.74
CA ASP A 69 -20.91 1.26 -4.86
C ASP A 69 -21.66 2.00 -3.72
N GLN A 70 -21.08 3.10 -3.23
CA GLN A 70 -21.63 3.90 -2.14
C GLN A 70 -22.50 5.09 -2.58
N GLY A 71 -22.78 5.22 -3.88
CA GLY A 71 -23.67 6.26 -4.45
C GLY A 71 -23.00 7.61 -4.64
N ALA A 72 -21.68 7.71 -4.54
CA ALA A 72 -20.93 8.91 -4.84
C ALA A 72 -20.58 9.04 -6.32
N ARG A 73 -20.14 10.24 -6.73
CA ARG A 73 -19.62 10.54 -8.06
C ARG A 73 -18.15 10.90 -7.96
N VAL A 74 -17.38 10.64 -9.00
CA VAL A 74 -15.97 10.98 -9.06
C VAL A 74 -15.63 11.84 -10.26
N THR A 75 -14.65 12.72 -10.10
CA THR A 75 -13.97 13.43 -11.19
C THR A 75 -12.51 13.04 -11.16
N TYR A 76 -12.02 12.47 -12.25
CA TYR A 76 -10.62 12.13 -12.41
C TYR A 76 -9.83 13.32 -12.98
N LEU A 77 -8.81 13.74 -12.26
CA LEU A 77 -7.85 14.79 -12.63
C LEU A 77 -6.48 14.14 -12.81
N GLY A 78 -6.18 13.73 -14.05
CA GLY A 78 -4.94 13.05 -14.40
C GLY A 78 -3.75 13.99 -14.58
N PRO A 79 -2.55 13.42 -14.87
CA PRO A 79 -1.31 14.19 -15.05
C PRO A 79 -1.37 15.19 -16.22
N SER A 80 -2.16 14.87 -17.24
CA SER A 80 -2.41 15.75 -18.37
C SER A 80 -3.80 16.38 -18.24
N GLY A 81 -3.88 17.69 -18.27
CA GLY A 81 -5.17 18.41 -18.26
C GLY A 81 -5.52 19.11 -16.95
N SER A 82 -4.69 19.04 -15.92
CA SER A 82 -4.78 19.89 -14.74
C SER A 82 -3.65 20.94 -14.71
N GLN A 83 -3.89 22.04 -14.01
CA GLN A 83 -2.89 23.10 -13.82
C GLN A 83 -2.24 23.03 -12.43
N ILE A 84 -2.52 21.97 -11.69
CA ILE A 84 -2.06 21.73 -10.32
C ILE A 84 -0.53 21.73 -10.27
N GLY A 85 0.06 22.59 -9.44
CA GLY A 85 1.51 22.69 -9.30
C GLY A 85 2.23 23.39 -10.46
N HIS A 86 1.54 23.78 -11.55
CA HIS A 86 2.13 24.49 -12.68
C HIS A 86 1.79 25.99 -12.67
N LYS A 87 0.53 26.32 -12.89
CA LYS A 87 0.02 27.70 -12.89
C LYS A 87 -0.78 28.05 -11.64
N GLU A 88 -1.19 27.04 -10.88
CA GLU A 88 -1.95 27.20 -9.65
C GLU A 88 -1.20 26.52 -8.50
N SER A 89 -1.13 27.21 -7.35
CA SER A 89 -0.50 26.65 -6.16
C SER A 89 -1.34 25.50 -5.59
N ILE A 90 -0.70 24.52 -4.95
CA ILE A 90 -1.40 23.42 -4.26
C ILE A 90 -2.42 23.95 -3.25
N LYS A 91 -2.07 25.04 -2.55
CA LYS A 91 -2.93 25.70 -1.57
C LYS A 91 -4.20 26.28 -2.21
N ASP A 92 -4.08 26.92 -3.37
CA ASP A 92 -5.24 27.48 -4.06
C ASP A 92 -6.10 26.40 -4.70
N THR A 93 -5.48 25.40 -5.31
CA THR A 93 -6.16 24.18 -5.76
C THR A 93 -6.97 23.53 -4.65
N ALA A 94 -6.38 23.37 -3.45
CA ALA A 94 -7.08 22.79 -2.29
C ALA A 94 -8.33 23.60 -1.93
N ARG A 95 -8.23 24.91 -1.89
CA ARG A 95 -9.36 25.83 -1.57
C ARG A 95 -10.47 25.77 -2.61
N VAL A 96 -10.11 25.72 -3.89
CA VAL A 96 -11.06 25.65 -5.00
C VAL A 96 -11.78 24.29 -4.95
N LEU A 97 -11.04 23.18 -4.93
CA LEU A 97 -11.62 21.84 -4.93
C LEU A 97 -12.44 21.55 -3.68
N GLY A 98 -11.99 22.01 -2.51
CA GLY A 98 -12.73 21.85 -1.27
C GLY A 98 -14.07 22.59 -1.19
N ARG A 99 -14.34 23.52 -2.14
CA ARG A 99 -15.64 24.20 -2.31
C ARG A 99 -16.54 23.51 -3.31
N MET A 100 -15.99 22.60 -4.13
CA MET A 100 -16.73 21.91 -5.19
C MET A 100 -16.97 20.45 -4.84
N TYR A 101 -16.06 19.81 -4.06
CA TYR A 101 -16.09 18.40 -3.75
C TYR A 101 -16.24 18.16 -2.25
N ASP A 102 -16.80 17.02 -1.90
CA ASP A 102 -16.98 16.57 -0.52
C ASP A 102 -15.74 15.85 0.03
N GLY A 103 -14.87 15.34 -0.85
CA GLY A 103 -13.62 14.66 -0.49
C GLY A 103 -12.62 14.69 -1.65
N ILE A 104 -11.35 14.59 -1.33
CA ILE A 104 -10.25 14.66 -2.31
C ILE A 104 -9.29 13.48 -2.07
N GLN A 105 -9.02 12.73 -3.14
CA GLN A 105 -7.92 11.77 -3.16
C GLN A 105 -6.74 12.38 -3.91
N TYR A 106 -5.53 12.14 -3.41
CA TYR A 106 -4.29 12.53 -4.06
C TYR A 106 -3.36 11.33 -4.23
N ARG A 107 -2.77 11.20 -5.41
CA ARG A 107 -1.67 10.28 -5.70
C ARG A 107 -0.59 11.01 -6.49
N GLY A 108 0.58 11.14 -5.93
CA GLY A 108 1.63 11.95 -6.55
C GLY A 108 3.02 11.75 -5.96
N HIS A 109 3.74 12.83 -5.80
CA HIS A 109 5.14 12.84 -5.41
C HIS A 109 5.33 13.02 -3.91
N GLY A 110 5.35 14.24 -3.41
CA GLY A 110 5.73 14.55 -2.04
C GLY A 110 4.58 14.43 -1.04
N GLN A 111 4.90 13.98 0.16
CA GLN A 111 3.94 13.95 1.28
C GLN A 111 3.45 15.36 1.64
N GLU A 112 4.31 16.37 1.52
CA GLU A 112 3.96 17.77 1.76
C GLU A 112 2.83 18.28 0.87
N VAL A 113 2.67 17.72 -0.33
CA VAL A 113 1.58 18.06 -1.25
C VAL A 113 0.24 17.62 -0.69
N VAL A 114 0.12 16.36 -0.28
CA VAL A 114 -1.12 15.83 0.28
C VAL A 114 -1.45 16.45 1.64
N GLU A 115 -0.44 16.79 2.43
CA GLU A 115 -0.61 17.52 3.71
C GLU A 115 -1.09 18.95 3.47
N THR A 116 -0.56 19.65 2.47
CA THR A 116 -1.04 20.97 2.06
C THR A 116 -2.50 20.90 1.59
N LEU A 117 -2.86 19.90 0.76
CA LEU A 117 -4.25 19.69 0.38
C LEU A 117 -5.14 19.51 1.62
N ALA A 118 -4.74 18.66 2.56
CA ALA A 118 -5.48 18.40 3.80
C ALA A 118 -5.67 19.68 4.64
N GLN A 119 -4.62 20.49 4.75
CA GLN A 119 -4.65 21.71 5.55
C GLN A 119 -5.63 22.77 5.00
N TYR A 120 -5.80 22.85 3.69
CA TYR A 120 -6.53 23.97 3.06
C TYR A 120 -7.85 23.59 2.37
N ALA A 121 -8.12 22.31 2.15
CA ALA A 121 -9.33 21.88 1.43
C ALA A 121 -10.62 22.05 2.25
N GLY A 122 -10.58 21.89 3.58
CA GLY A 122 -11.76 21.91 4.43
C GLY A 122 -12.67 20.68 4.29
N VAL A 123 -12.27 19.68 3.52
CA VAL A 123 -12.91 18.39 3.32
C VAL A 123 -11.92 17.25 3.55
N PRO A 124 -12.35 16.01 3.80
CA PRO A 124 -11.45 14.87 3.93
C PRO A 124 -10.52 14.72 2.72
N VAL A 125 -9.23 14.48 3.00
CA VAL A 125 -8.20 14.20 2.00
C VAL A 125 -7.63 12.82 2.27
N TRP A 126 -7.48 12.01 1.21
CA TRP A 126 -6.99 10.64 1.27
C TRP A 126 -5.73 10.47 0.42
N ASN A 127 -4.68 9.95 1.03
CA ASN A 127 -3.42 9.64 0.37
C ASN A 127 -3.51 8.31 -0.40
N GLY A 128 -3.62 8.38 -1.72
CA GLY A 128 -3.59 7.22 -2.61
C GLY A 128 -2.18 6.67 -2.84
N LEU A 129 -1.15 7.48 -2.69
CA LEU A 129 0.29 7.20 -2.64
C LEU A 129 1.09 8.52 -2.71
N THR A 130 2.13 8.61 -1.90
CA THR A 130 3.24 9.56 -2.05
C THR A 130 4.58 8.80 -2.16
N ASN A 131 5.68 9.52 -2.31
CA ASN A 131 7.02 8.90 -2.27
C ASN A 131 7.31 8.32 -0.87
N GLU A 132 6.76 8.92 0.17
CA GLU A 132 7.01 8.60 1.57
C GLU A 132 6.05 7.52 2.10
N PHE A 133 4.76 7.53 1.71
CA PHE A 133 3.76 6.64 2.28
C PHE A 133 2.73 6.11 1.26
N HIS A 134 2.25 4.90 1.52
CA HIS A 134 1.15 4.26 0.77
C HIS A 134 0.12 3.62 1.74
N PRO A 135 -0.57 4.42 2.56
CA PRO A 135 -1.41 3.90 3.64
C PRO A 135 -2.57 3.05 3.16
N THR A 136 -3.16 3.36 1.99
CA THR A 136 -4.27 2.57 1.42
C THR A 136 -3.84 1.17 0.99
N GLN A 137 -2.55 0.95 0.67
CA GLN A 137 -2.03 -0.37 0.37
C GLN A 137 -1.96 -1.20 1.65
N LEU A 138 -1.33 -0.69 2.69
CA LEU A 138 -1.16 -1.43 3.94
C LEU A 138 -2.49 -1.78 4.61
N LEU A 139 -3.50 -0.92 4.52
CA LEU A 139 -4.83 -1.25 5.03
C LEU A 139 -5.41 -2.48 4.31
N ALA A 140 -5.21 -2.58 3.00
CA ALA A 140 -5.63 -3.74 2.21
C ALA A 140 -4.80 -4.99 2.51
N ASP A 141 -3.50 -4.83 2.68
CA ASP A 141 -2.58 -5.93 3.00
C ASP A 141 -2.96 -6.58 4.34
N LEU A 142 -3.22 -5.77 5.35
CA LEU A 142 -3.62 -6.27 6.67
C LEU A 142 -5.00 -6.94 6.66
N LEU A 143 -5.97 -6.42 5.89
CA LEU A 143 -7.23 -7.12 5.69
C LEU A 143 -7.02 -8.48 5.03
N THR A 144 -6.15 -8.55 4.02
CA THR A 144 -5.82 -9.79 3.32
C THR A 144 -5.14 -10.79 4.26
N MET A 145 -4.22 -10.32 5.08
CA MET A 145 -3.55 -11.17 6.08
C MET A 145 -4.55 -11.76 7.07
N GLN A 146 -5.50 -10.96 7.57
CA GLN A 146 -6.57 -11.45 8.45
C GLN A 146 -7.47 -12.50 7.77
N GLU A 147 -7.79 -12.31 6.49
CA GLU A 147 -8.62 -13.25 5.72
C GLU A 147 -7.93 -14.59 5.50
N HIS A 148 -6.60 -14.60 5.33
CA HIS A 148 -5.81 -15.81 5.10
C HIS A 148 -5.31 -16.50 6.38
N LEU A 149 -5.33 -15.79 7.53
CA LEU A 149 -5.04 -16.35 8.86
C LEU A 149 -6.14 -15.99 9.85
N PRO A 150 -7.37 -16.50 9.64
CA PRO A 150 -8.50 -16.15 10.48
C PRO A 150 -8.27 -16.61 11.94
N GLY A 151 -8.51 -15.69 12.88
CA GLY A 151 -8.35 -15.94 14.30
C GLY A 151 -6.94 -15.73 14.86
N LYS A 152 -5.93 -15.50 14.01
CA LYS A 152 -4.57 -15.11 14.44
C LYS A 152 -4.52 -13.60 14.62
N ALA A 153 -4.08 -13.14 15.79
CA ALA A 153 -3.91 -11.70 16.04
C ALA A 153 -2.67 -11.16 15.31
N PHE A 154 -2.64 -9.87 14.97
CA PHE A 154 -1.51 -9.30 14.24
C PHE A 154 -0.17 -9.46 14.95
N ASN A 155 -0.15 -9.31 16.29
CA ASN A 155 1.06 -9.50 17.09
C ASN A 155 1.53 -10.96 17.19
N GLU A 156 0.81 -11.89 16.60
CA GLU A 156 1.20 -13.28 16.42
C GLU A 156 1.63 -13.58 14.98
N MET A 157 1.45 -12.63 14.04
CA MET A 157 1.80 -12.80 12.63
C MET A 157 3.21 -12.26 12.34
N THR A 158 3.91 -12.94 11.46
CA THR A 158 5.22 -12.50 10.95
C THR A 158 5.11 -12.12 9.48
N LEU A 159 5.38 -10.84 9.19
CA LEU A 159 5.49 -10.29 7.84
C LEU A 159 6.94 -10.02 7.50
N VAL A 160 7.42 -10.60 6.41
CA VAL A 160 8.74 -10.30 5.84
C VAL A 160 8.57 -9.46 4.59
N TYR A 161 9.31 -8.36 4.51
CA TYR A 161 9.47 -7.59 3.27
C TYR A 161 10.88 -7.80 2.73
N ALA A 162 11.01 -8.32 1.52
CA ALA A 162 12.28 -8.57 0.87
C ALA A 162 12.48 -7.61 -0.31
N GLY A 163 13.56 -6.82 -0.29
CA GLY A 163 13.88 -5.86 -1.36
C GLY A 163 14.25 -4.47 -0.88
N ASP A 164 13.96 -3.43 -1.66
CA ASP A 164 14.26 -2.03 -1.28
C ASP A 164 13.22 -1.50 -0.30
N ALA A 165 13.59 -1.34 0.95
CA ALA A 165 12.71 -0.86 2.01
C ALA A 165 12.76 0.66 2.24
N ARG A 166 13.53 1.42 1.44
CA ARG A 166 13.65 2.89 1.55
C ARG A 166 12.50 3.65 0.90
N ASN A 167 11.47 2.97 0.45
CA ASN A 167 10.35 3.54 -0.29
C ASN A 167 9.10 3.65 0.59
N ASN A 168 8.01 4.12 -0.03
CA ASN A 168 6.71 4.26 0.64
C ASN A 168 6.17 2.95 1.23
N MET A 169 6.49 1.80 0.63
CA MET A 169 6.04 0.50 1.16
C MET A 169 6.78 0.15 2.45
N GLY A 170 8.11 0.27 2.47
CA GLY A 170 8.91 0.04 3.68
C GLY A 170 8.47 0.95 4.82
N ASN A 171 8.33 2.26 4.55
CA ASN A 171 7.87 3.23 5.55
C ASN A 171 6.46 2.91 6.08
N SER A 172 5.52 2.59 5.18
CA SER A 172 4.15 2.28 5.59
C SER A 172 4.04 0.94 6.33
N MET A 173 4.91 -0.02 6.05
CA MET A 173 5.00 -1.27 6.81
C MET A 173 5.50 -1.04 8.23
N LEU A 174 6.48 -0.14 8.42
CA LEU A 174 6.92 0.28 9.75
C LEU A 174 5.76 0.86 10.55
N GLU A 175 4.98 1.78 9.96
CA GLU A 175 3.80 2.35 10.61
C GLU A 175 2.71 1.30 10.91
N ALA A 176 2.50 0.33 9.99
CA ALA A 176 1.56 -0.77 10.21
C ALA A 176 1.98 -1.64 11.39
N ALA A 177 3.26 -2.00 11.49
CA ALA A 177 3.80 -2.76 12.63
C ALA A 177 3.67 -1.97 13.94
N ALA A 178 3.92 -0.66 13.90
CA ALA A 178 3.76 0.24 15.06
C ALA A 178 2.32 0.23 15.60
N LEU A 179 1.30 0.18 14.72
CA LEU A 179 -0.11 0.19 15.12
C LEU A 179 -0.65 -1.17 15.56
N THR A 180 -0.13 -2.24 14.98
CA THR A 180 -0.72 -3.59 15.11
C THR A 180 0.06 -4.53 16.01
N GLY A 181 1.32 -4.21 16.30
CA GLY A 181 2.21 -5.13 17.01
C GLY A 181 2.71 -6.31 16.17
N LEU A 182 2.66 -6.21 14.85
CA LEU A 182 3.16 -7.21 13.90
C LEU A 182 4.66 -7.47 14.08
N ASP A 183 5.13 -8.73 13.96
CA ASP A 183 6.55 -9.04 13.77
C ASP A 183 6.93 -8.72 12.32
N LEU A 184 7.45 -7.50 12.10
CA LEU A 184 7.90 -7.04 10.80
C LEU A 184 9.40 -7.25 10.64
N ARG A 185 9.80 -7.88 9.53
CA ARG A 185 11.20 -8.06 9.18
C ARG A 185 11.49 -7.48 7.80
N LEU A 186 12.36 -6.47 7.77
CA LEU A 186 12.85 -5.88 6.54
C LEU A 186 14.15 -6.58 6.14
N VAL A 187 14.07 -7.43 5.12
CA VAL A 187 15.16 -8.24 4.60
C VAL A 187 15.72 -7.55 3.36
N ALA A 188 16.78 -6.78 3.55
CA ALA A 188 17.30 -5.88 2.54
C ALA A 188 18.79 -5.59 2.78
N PRO A 189 19.56 -5.21 1.73
CA PRO A 189 20.87 -4.62 1.92
C PRO A 189 20.79 -3.40 2.84
N LYS A 190 21.77 -3.19 3.70
CA LYS A 190 21.79 -2.04 4.62
C LYS A 190 21.58 -0.69 3.90
N ALA A 191 22.09 -0.55 2.68
CA ALA A 191 21.88 0.62 1.84
C ALA A 191 20.40 0.83 1.40
N CYS A 192 19.54 -0.17 1.60
CA CYS A 192 18.10 -0.15 1.30
C CYS A 192 17.23 -0.15 2.55
N TRP A 193 17.76 0.19 3.71
CA TRP A 193 16.98 0.34 4.95
C TRP A 193 16.31 1.71 5.01
N PRO A 194 15.13 1.83 5.62
CA PRO A 194 14.48 3.11 5.87
C PRO A 194 15.30 4.02 6.78
N GLU A 195 14.87 5.28 6.88
CA GLU A 195 15.50 6.26 7.77
C GLU A 195 15.48 5.80 9.24
N GLU A 196 16.63 5.91 9.93
CA GLU A 196 16.82 5.42 11.29
C GLU A 196 15.82 6.01 12.29
N SER A 197 15.46 7.28 12.12
CA SER A 197 14.48 7.97 12.97
C SER A 197 13.10 7.34 12.90
N LEU A 198 12.63 7.01 11.69
CA LEU A 198 11.34 6.35 11.49
C LEU A 198 11.35 4.92 12.04
N VAL A 199 12.45 4.19 11.81
CA VAL A 199 12.64 2.85 12.37
C VAL A 199 12.58 2.87 13.90
N ALA A 200 13.27 3.81 14.54
CA ALA A 200 13.31 3.93 16.00
C ALA A 200 11.92 4.28 16.58
N GLU A 201 11.21 5.24 15.97
CA GLU A 201 9.86 5.63 16.38
C GLU A 201 8.89 4.44 16.27
N CYS A 202 8.85 3.80 15.09
CA CYS A 202 7.94 2.68 14.85
C CYS A 202 8.28 1.45 15.71
N SER A 203 9.57 1.18 15.97
CA SER A 203 9.98 0.07 16.84
C SER A 203 9.49 0.27 18.28
N ALA A 204 9.66 1.49 18.81
CA ALA A 204 9.20 1.81 20.16
C ALA A 204 7.68 1.71 20.32
N LEU A 205 6.91 2.02 19.25
CA LEU A 205 5.45 1.86 19.24
C LEU A 205 5.04 0.39 19.07
N ALA A 206 5.70 -0.35 18.17
CA ALA A 206 5.41 -1.77 17.95
C ALA A 206 5.59 -2.60 19.23
N GLU A 207 6.68 -2.37 19.98
CA GLU A 207 6.95 -3.05 21.24
C GLU A 207 5.83 -2.86 22.28
N LYS A 208 5.20 -1.66 22.35
CA LYS A 208 4.06 -1.39 23.24
C LYS A 208 2.82 -2.24 22.90
N HIS A 209 2.73 -2.71 21.66
CA HIS A 209 1.64 -3.54 21.15
C HIS A 209 2.03 -5.03 21.03
N GLY A 210 3.19 -5.41 21.58
CA GLY A 210 3.68 -6.79 21.59
C GLY A 210 4.36 -7.23 20.29
N GLY A 211 4.67 -6.28 19.40
CA GLY A 211 5.34 -6.52 18.12
C GLY A 211 6.84 -6.31 18.16
N LYS A 212 7.46 -6.53 17.00
CA LYS A 212 8.89 -6.35 16.80
C LYS A 212 9.19 -5.90 15.38
N ILE A 213 10.16 -5.02 15.22
CA ILE A 213 10.73 -4.64 13.92
C ILE A 213 12.18 -5.10 13.87
N THR A 214 12.53 -5.82 12.81
CA THR A 214 13.90 -6.34 12.60
C THR A 214 14.37 -5.95 11.19
N LEU A 215 15.58 -5.39 11.09
CA LEU A 215 16.26 -5.14 9.83
C LEU A 215 17.43 -6.12 9.72
N THR A 216 17.55 -6.80 8.59
CA THR A 216 18.62 -7.78 8.38
C THR A 216 19.00 -7.91 6.91
N GLU A 217 20.28 -8.18 6.67
CA GLU A 217 20.79 -8.57 5.35
C GLU A 217 20.75 -10.10 5.14
N ASP A 218 20.61 -10.88 6.24
CA ASP A 218 20.54 -12.33 6.21
C ASP A 218 19.13 -12.81 5.82
N VAL A 219 19.00 -13.26 4.58
CA VAL A 219 17.74 -13.75 4.01
C VAL A 219 17.22 -14.96 4.80
N ALA A 220 18.07 -15.94 5.09
CA ALA A 220 17.64 -17.19 5.73
C ALA A 220 17.14 -16.94 7.16
N ALA A 221 17.84 -16.12 7.93
CA ALA A 221 17.41 -15.71 9.26
C ALA A 221 16.13 -14.85 9.21
N GLY A 222 16.05 -13.93 8.26
CA GLY A 222 14.92 -13.01 8.11
C GLY A 222 13.61 -13.69 7.78
N VAL A 223 13.61 -14.67 6.87
CA VAL A 223 12.37 -15.35 6.43
C VAL A 223 11.94 -16.51 7.34
N LYS A 224 12.77 -16.94 8.25
CA LYS A 224 12.48 -18.12 9.11
C LYS A 224 11.19 -17.92 9.91
N GLY A 225 10.24 -18.84 9.74
CA GLY A 225 8.94 -18.83 10.42
C GLY A 225 7.97 -17.77 9.92
N ALA A 226 8.23 -17.14 8.76
CA ALA A 226 7.35 -16.14 8.18
C ALA A 226 5.95 -16.72 7.87
N ASP A 227 4.91 -15.96 8.16
CA ASP A 227 3.56 -16.23 7.68
C ASP A 227 3.35 -15.65 6.28
N PHE A 228 3.96 -14.49 6.04
CA PHE A 228 3.87 -13.76 4.77
C PHE A 228 5.24 -13.27 4.32
N ILE A 229 5.52 -13.41 3.03
CA ILE A 229 6.68 -12.81 2.35
C ILE A 229 6.15 -11.85 1.30
N TYR A 230 6.59 -10.62 1.38
CA TYR A 230 6.18 -9.50 0.55
C TYR A 230 7.36 -8.96 -0.23
N THR A 231 7.16 -8.55 -1.48
CA THR A 231 8.13 -7.75 -2.23
C THR A 231 7.43 -6.69 -3.07
N ASP A 232 8.20 -5.76 -3.58
CA ASP A 232 7.76 -4.71 -4.52
C ASP A 232 8.83 -4.56 -5.62
N VAL A 233 8.49 -3.87 -6.69
CA VAL A 233 9.40 -3.61 -7.79
C VAL A 233 10.71 -2.97 -7.29
N TRP A 234 11.84 -3.46 -7.80
CA TRP A 234 13.14 -2.91 -7.41
C TRP A 234 13.41 -1.53 -8.00
N VAL A 235 12.75 -1.22 -9.11
CA VAL A 235 12.89 0.05 -9.82
C VAL A 235 11.51 0.57 -10.20
N SER A 236 11.23 1.82 -9.85
CA SER A 236 9.96 2.46 -10.21
C SER A 236 9.93 2.78 -11.70
N MET A 237 8.74 2.70 -12.30
CA MET A 237 8.56 3.08 -13.71
C MET A 237 8.98 4.54 -13.94
N GLY A 238 9.79 4.78 -14.98
CA GLY A 238 10.29 6.11 -15.34
C GLY A 238 11.65 6.47 -14.74
N GLU A 239 12.28 5.59 -13.94
CA GLU A 239 13.66 5.80 -13.50
C GLU A 239 14.66 5.56 -14.64
N ALA A 240 15.80 6.27 -14.59
CA ALA A 240 16.86 6.19 -15.58
C ALA A 240 17.49 4.78 -15.63
N LYS A 241 17.93 4.40 -16.82
CA LYS A 241 18.43 3.04 -17.13
C LYS A 241 19.64 2.62 -16.28
N GLU A 242 20.48 3.58 -15.94
CA GLU A 242 21.66 3.37 -15.10
C GLU A 242 21.29 2.91 -13.69
N LYS A 243 20.17 3.41 -13.17
CA LYS A 243 19.63 2.99 -11.87
C LYS A 243 19.15 1.54 -11.88
N TRP A 244 18.68 1.04 -13.01
CA TRP A 244 18.25 -0.36 -13.12
C TRP A 244 19.41 -1.33 -12.88
N ALA A 245 20.55 -1.12 -13.55
CA ALA A 245 21.72 -1.98 -13.37
C ALA A 245 22.21 -2.01 -11.92
N GLU A 246 22.30 -0.83 -11.28
CA GLU A 246 22.70 -0.69 -9.88
C GLU A 246 21.73 -1.43 -8.94
N ARG A 247 20.42 -1.21 -9.10
CA ARG A 247 19.38 -1.82 -8.26
C ARG A 247 19.32 -3.33 -8.43
N ILE A 248 19.39 -3.82 -9.66
CA ILE A 248 19.39 -5.26 -9.94
C ILE A 248 20.62 -5.91 -9.30
N ALA A 249 21.80 -5.33 -9.46
CA ALA A 249 23.03 -5.86 -8.85
C ALA A 249 22.90 -5.92 -7.31
N LEU A 250 22.33 -4.89 -6.70
CA LEU A 250 22.16 -4.79 -5.26
C LEU A 250 21.12 -5.77 -4.70
N LEU A 251 20.01 -5.98 -5.43
CA LEU A 251 18.82 -6.67 -4.92
C LEU A 251 18.66 -8.10 -5.43
N ARG A 252 19.46 -8.55 -6.39
CA ARG A 252 19.34 -9.90 -6.97
C ARG A 252 19.34 -11.02 -5.92
N GLY A 253 20.08 -10.87 -4.82
CA GLY A 253 20.10 -11.82 -3.70
C GLY A 253 18.83 -11.84 -2.84
N TYR A 254 17.92 -10.89 -3.08
CA TYR A 254 16.67 -10.70 -2.34
C TYR A 254 15.42 -11.01 -3.20
N GLN A 255 15.61 -11.63 -4.37
CA GLN A 255 14.49 -12.09 -5.20
C GLN A 255 13.64 -13.11 -4.45
N VAL A 256 12.34 -12.92 -4.43
CA VAL A 256 11.41 -13.92 -3.90
C VAL A 256 11.25 -15.05 -4.90
N ASN A 257 11.79 -16.21 -4.56
CA ASN A 257 11.77 -17.43 -5.36
C ASN A 257 11.40 -18.64 -4.49
N ALA A 258 11.25 -19.80 -5.10
CA ALA A 258 10.89 -21.02 -4.39
C ALA A 258 11.84 -21.37 -3.24
N GLN A 259 13.15 -21.07 -3.38
CA GLN A 259 14.12 -21.28 -2.31
C GLN A 259 13.87 -20.36 -1.12
N MET A 260 13.62 -19.06 -1.35
CA MET A 260 13.30 -18.13 -0.26
C MET A 260 12.01 -18.53 0.45
N MET A 261 10.96 -18.93 -0.30
CA MET A 261 9.72 -19.44 0.28
C MET A 261 9.99 -20.68 1.16
N ALA A 262 10.80 -21.62 0.69
CA ALA A 262 11.15 -22.84 1.44
C ALA A 262 11.99 -22.53 2.70
N LEU A 263 12.87 -21.53 2.66
CA LEU A 263 13.67 -21.10 3.82
C LEU A 263 12.81 -20.60 4.99
N SER A 264 11.56 -20.21 4.75
CA SER A 264 10.63 -19.86 5.83
C SER A 264 10.39 -21.05 6.79
N GLY A 265 10.49 -22.27 6.29
CA GLY A 265 10.13 -23.50 7.02
C GLY A 265 8.63 -23.63 7.29
N ASN A 266 7.81 -22.71 6.79
CA ASN A 266 6.37 -22.70 6.95
C ASN A 266 5.72 -23.16 5.63
N PRO A 267 5.10 -24.37 5.57
CA PRO A 267 4.49 -24.88 4.35
C PRO A 267 3.26 -24.06 3.91
N ASN A 268 2.73 -23.21 4.77
CA ASN A 268 1.56 -22.37 4.51
C ASN A 268 1.92 -20.90 4.27
N VAL A 269 3.22 -20.56 4.17
CA VAL A 269 3.66 -19.19 3.90
C VAL A 269 2.99 -18.64 2.65
N LYS A 270 2.52 -17.39 2.71
CA LYS A 270 1.85 -16.69 1.61
C LYS A 270 2.74 -15.63 1.01
N PHE A 271 2.58 -15.42 -0.29
CA PHE A 271 3.27 -14.40 -1.06
C PHE A 271 2.34 -13.19 -1.32
N LEU A 272 2.85 -11.99 -1.09
CA LEU A 272 2.18 -10.70 -1.28
C LEU A 272 3.00 -9.78 -2.19
N HIS A 273 2.32 -8.96 -2.98
CA HIS A 273 2.90 -7.93 -3.83
C HIS A 273 1.86 -6.85 -4.14
N CYS A 274 2.23 -5.57 -4.06
CA CYS A 274 1.29 -4.46 -4.32
C CYS A 274 0.90 -4.31 -5.81
N LEU A 275 1.61 -4.99 -6.70
CA LEU A 275 1.47 -4.90 -8.16
C LEU A 275 1.72 -3.46 -8.73
N PRO A 276 2.25 -3.35 -9.97
CA PRO A 276 2.58 -4.43 -10.91
C PRO A 276 3.83 -5.18 -10.48
N ALA A 277 3.99 -6.44 -10.91
CA ALA A 277 5.16 -7.27 -10.66
C ALA A 277 5.89 -7.59 -11.97
N PHE A 278 7.23 -7.68 -11.90
CA PHE A 278 8.06 -8.18 -12.99
C PHE A 278 8.41 -9.65 -12.73
N HIS A 279 7.41 -10.54 -12.85
CA HIS A 279 7.56 -11.98 -12.64
C HIS A 279 7.81 -12.74 -13.93
N ASP A 280 7.46 -12.15 -15.10
CA ASP A 280 7.61 -12.75 -16.42
C ASP A 280 8.17 -11.75 -17.45
N ASP A 281 8.28 -12.20 -18.71
CA ASP A 281 8.70 -11.40 -19.86
C ASP A 281 7.54 -11.04 -20.80
N GLN A 282 6.29 -11.13 -20.39
CA GLN A 282 5.14 -10.87 -21.29
C GLN A 282 4.88 -9.39 -21.52
N THR A 283 5.34 -8.52 -20.64
CA THR A 283 5.23 -7.07 -20.85
C THR A 283 6.37 -6.54 -21.73
N THR A 284 6.16 -5.40 -22.41
CA THR A 284 7.21 -4.76 -23.23
C THR A 284 8.47 -4.46 -22.41
N LEU A 285 8.29 -3.93 -21.20
CA LEU A 285 9.40 -3.59 -20.31
C LEU A 285 10.03 -4.85 -19.70
N GLY A 286 9.23 -5.85 -19.33
CA GLY A 286 9.72 -7.13 -18.84
C GLY A 286 10.61 -7.84 -19.84
N LYS A 287 10.20 -7.91 -21.14
CA LYS A 287 11.03 -8.44 -22.23
C LYS A 287 12.36 -7.72 -22.39
N GLN A 288 12.32 -6.39 -22.33
CA GLN A 288 13.52 -5.59 -22.47
C GLN A 288 14.49 -5.85 -21.31
N MET A 289 13.99 -5.86 -20.08
CA MET A 289 14.80 -6.07 -18.87
C MET A 289 15.32 -7.51 -18.77
N ALA A 290 14.49 -8.50 -19.09
CA ALA A 290 14.91 -9.90 -19.14
C ALA A 290 16.09 -10.11 -20.10
N LYS A 291 16.02 -9.51 -21.29
CA LYS A 291 17.09 -9.61 -22.30
C LYS A 291 18.37 -8.86 -21.88
N GLU A 292 18.22 -7.67 -21.29
CA GLU A 292 19.35 -6.79 -20.98
C GLU A 292 20.13 -7.25 -19.73
N PHE A 293 19.43 -7.77 -18.74
CA PHE A 293 20.00 -8.12 -17.43
C PHE A 293 20.00 -9.64 -17.13
N ASP A 294 19.68 -10.47 -18.13
CA ASP A 294 19.58 -11.94 -17.96
C ASP A 294 18.66 -12.32 -16.76
N LEU A 295 17.45 -11.76 -16.78
CA LEU A 295 16.41 -11.95 -15.76
C LEU A 295 15.22 -12.74 -16.33
N HIS A 296 15.52 -13.82 -17.05
CA HIS A 296 14.48 -14.73 -17.53
C HIS A 296 13.82 -15.46 -16.36
N GLY A 297 12.51 -15.32 -16.22
CA GLY A 297 11.74 -15.93 -15.12
C GLY A 297 11.46 -15.02 -13.92
N GLY A 298 11.65 -13.71 -14.08
CA GLY A 298 11.24 -12.70 -13.10
C GLY A 298 12.38 -11.86 -12.53
N MET A 299 12.04 -10.68 -12.02
CA MET A 299 12.98 -9.74 -11.41
C MET A 299 12.92 -9.83 -9.88
N GLU A 300 11.97 -9.13 -9.24
CA GLU A 300 11.79 -9.14 -7.78
C GLU A 300 11.12 -10.42 -7.27
N VAL A 301 10.38 -11.09 -8.11
CA VAL A 301 9.73 -12.38 -7.84
C VAL A 301 9.78 -13.28 -9.06
N THR A 302 9.92 -14.58 -8.87
CA THR A 302 9.85 -15.54 -9.97
C THR A 302 8.40 -15.85 -10.35
N ASP A 303 8.18 -16.19 -11.63
CA ASP A 303 6.87 -16.60 -12.13
C ASP A 303 6.32 -17.83 -11.37
N GLU A 304 7.20 -18.77 -11.04
CA GLU A 304 6.87 -19.95 -10.23
C GLU A 304 6.20 -19.58 -8.90
N VAL A 305 6.70 -18.57 -8.19
CA VAL A 305 6.10 -18.11 -6.91
C VAL A 305 4.85 -17.29 -7.17
N PHE A 306 4.90 -16.41 -8.15
CA PHE A 306 3.80 -15.50 -8.48
C PHE A 306 2.53 -16.24 -8.88
N GLU A 307 2.66 -17.31 -9.67
CA GLU A 307 1.54 -18.15 -10.15
C GLU A 307 1.20 -19.34 -9.21
N SER A 308 1.92 -19.47 -8.09
CA SER A 308 1.70 -20.56 -7.14
C SER A 308 0.45 -20.36 -6.29
N ALA A 309 0.00 -21.44 -5.64
CA ALA A 309 -1.09 -21.40 -4.65
C ALA A 309 -0.72 -20.61 -3.36
N ALA A 310 0.55 -20.27 -3.17
CA ALA A 310 1.00 -19.40 -2.09
C ALA A 310 0.74 -17.92 -2.38
N SER A 311 0.62 -17.55 -3.65
CA SER A 311 0.38 -16.16 -4.07
C SER A 311 -1.07 -15.75 -3.79
N ILE A 312 -1.23 -14.65 -3.06
CA ILE A 312 -2.52 -14.05 -2.72
C ILE A 312 -2.64 -12.61 -3.20
N VAL A 313 -1.84 -12.26 -4.21
CA VAL A 313 -1.71 -10.89 -4.74
C VAL A 313 -3.01 -10.34 -5.33
N PHE A 314 -3.88 -11.19 -5.88
CA PHE A 314 -5.15 -10.75 -6.45
C PHE A 314 -6.22 -10.52 -5.38
N ASP A 315 -6.25 -11.32 -4.31
CA ASP A 315 -7.08 -11.05 -3.13
C ASP A 315 -6.66 -9.72 -2.47
N GLN A 316 -5.36 -9.49 -2.38
CA GLN A 316 -4.76 -8.25 -1.90
C GLN A 316 -5.17 -7.05 -2.77
N ALA A 317 -5.13 -7.20 -4.09
CA ALA A 317 -5.54 -6.15 -5.03
C ALA A 317 -7.06 -5.85 -4.94
N GLU A 318 -7.91 -6.89 -4.79
CA GLU A 318 -9.36 -6.71 -4.56
C GLU A 318 -9.62 -5.94 -3.27
N ASN A 319 -8.91 -6.27 -2.19
CA ASN A 319 -9.07 -5.64 -0.88
C ASN A 319 -8.75 -4.14 -0.88
N ARG A 320 -7.98 -3.63 -1.85
CA ARG A 320 -7.79 -2.19 -2.05
C ARG A 320 -9.11 -1.44 -2.20
N MET A 321 -10.02 -1.99 -2.99
CA MET A 321 -11.35 -1.40 -3.19
C MET A 321 -12.17 -1.40 -1.88
N HIS A 322 -12.16 -2.49 -1.14
CA HIS A 322 -12.96 -2.62 0.07
C HIS A 322 -12.44 -1.73 1.21
N THR A 323 -11.13 -1.65 1.38
CA THR A 323 -10.53 -0.80 2.43
C THR A 323 -10.61 0.68 2.10
N ILE A 324 -10.42 1.08 0.83
CA ILE A 324 -10.65 2.45 0.36
C ILE A 324 -12.12 2.85 0.57
N LYS A 325 -13.06 1.96 0.28
CA LYS A 325 -14.48 2.16 0.56
C LYS A 325 -14.71 2.45 2.04
N ALA A 326 -14.12 1.65 2.93
CA ALA A 326 -14.23 1.85 4.37
C ALA A 326 -13.68 3.20 4.82
N VAL A 327 -12.53 3.63 4.29
CA VAL A 327 -11.96 4.95 4.58
C VAL A 327 -12.92 6.06 4.15
N MET A 328 -13.45 6.01 2.93
CA MET A 328 -14.40 7.02 2.45
C MET A 328 -15.69 7.03 3.27
N VAL A 329 -16.26 5.88 3.57
CA VAL A 329 -17.48 5.77 4.40
C VAL A 329 -17.23 6.28 5.82
N ALA A 330 -16.12 5.92 6.46
CA ALA A 330 -15.82 6.33 7.82
C ALA A 330 -15.57 7.84 7.95
N THR A 331 -14.99 8.46 6.92
CA THR A 331 -14.58 9.88 6.98
C THR A 331 -15.58 10.84 6.36
N LEU A 332 -16.46 10.36 5.46
CA LEU A 332 -17.40 11.18 4.71
C LEU A 332 -18.86 10.74 4.85
N GLY A 333 -19.12 9.48 5.22
CA GLY A 333 -20.48 8.94 5.39
C GLY A 333 -21.16 9.46 6.67
N GLU A 334 -22.47 9.63 6.59
CA GLU A 334 -23.35 9.99 7.70
C GLU A 334 -24.00 8.77 8.34
#